data_bc9a87d1309e65bc62967d6fceaef2bc
#
_entry.id   bc9a87d1309e65bc62967d6fceaef2bc
#
_cell.length_a   1.000
_cell.length_b   1.000
_cell.length_c   1.000
_cell.angle_alpha   90.00
_cell.angle_beta   90.00
_cell.angle_gamma   90.00
#
_symmetry.space_group_name_H-M   'P 1'
#
loop_
_entity.id
_entity.type
_entity.pdbx_description
1 polymer ?
#
loop_
_entity_poly.entity_id
_entity_poly.type
_entity_poly.pdbx_seq_one_letter_code
_entity_poly.pdbx_strand_id
1 'polypeptide(L)'
;MKKITSFLISLCIVLGFSEVQSEIKLTTSLELGSDFTFYPKPVASDGKVIVDWGDGTKKEYTVDGMWNKSVNGTQVGDTIRIFSPMQTFDCSDAHVTSVTIIDEPDLTLLDCYKNEIERTNLDISGALNLETLNCYNNPKLLYLNLSAHKKLTTLDCRHDKSNTSDPDDKGGITTIILPSEGSAVSYTHLTLPTIA
;
A
#
# COMPACT_ATOMS: atom_id res chain seq x y z
N MET A 1 31.08 1.55 0.37
CA MET A 1 29.83 0.84 0.05
C MET A 1 29.03 1.50 -1.09
N LYS A 2 28.95 2.87 -1.20
CA LYS A 2 28.21 3.55 -2.31
C LYS A 2 28.69 3.22 -3.74
N LYS A 3 29.96 2.85 -3.94
CA LYS A 3 30.51 2.54 -5.28
C LYS A 3 30.13 1.16 -5.81
N ILE A 4 29.80 0.21 -4.94
CA ILE A 4 29.44 -1.17 -5.34
C ILE A 4 28.00 -1.20 -5.90
N THR A 5 27.09 -0.46 -5.29
CA THR A 5 25.69 -0.38 -5.74
C THR A 5 25.58 0.23 -7.15
N SER A 6 26.35 1.33 -7.40
CA SER A 6 26.36 1.97 -8.73
C SER A 6 26.96 1.07 -9.82
N PHE A 7 27.91 0.20 -9.47
CA PHE A 7 28.53 -0.72 -10.44
C PHE A 7 27.58 -1.89 -10.78
N LEU A 8 26.80 -2.39 -9.80
CA LEU A 8 25.80 -3.43 -10.02
C LEU A 8 24.66 -2.93 -10.90
N ILE A 9 24.16 -1.70 -10.67
CA ILE A 9 23.13 -1.07 -11.52
C ILE A 9 23.61 -0.97 -12.97
N SER A 10 24.85 -0.52 -13.19
CA SER A 10 25.42 -0.42 -14.54
C SER A 10 25.58 -1.79 -15.22
N LEU A 11 25.88 -2.83 -14.45
CA LEU A 11 26.05 -4.20 -14.97
C LEU A 11 24.70 -4.84 -15.35
N CYS A 12 23.64 -4.60 -14.57
CA CYS A 12 22.28 -5.07 -14.89
C CYS A 12 21.76 -4.51 -16.22
N ILE A 13 22.00 -3.23 -16.48
CA ILE A 13 21.62 -2.60 -17.76
C ILE A 13 22.31 -3.27 -18.95
N VAL A 14 23.59 -3.63 -18.81
CA VAL A 14 24.37 -4.29 -19.87
C VAL A 14 23.89 -5.73 -20.13
N LEU A 15 23.36 -6.42 -19.11
CA LEU A 15 22.85 -7.78 -19.22
C LEU A 15 21.37 -7.87 -19.61
N GLY A 16 20.69 -6.74 -19.81
CA GLY A 16 19.28 -6.70 -20.19
C GLY A 16 18.32 -7.13 -19.08
N PHE A 17 18.78 -7.22 -17.83
CA PHE A 17 17.90 -7.35 -16.69
C PHE A 17 17.24 -6.00 -16.42
N SER A 18 15.95 -5.89 -16.66
CA SER A 18 15.15 -4.77 -16.17
C SER A 18 15.12 -4.89 -14.64
N GLU A 19 15.76 -3.98 -13.93
CA GLU A 19 15.51 -3.86 -12.47
C GLU A 19 14.01 -3.66 -12.27
N VAL A 20 13.41 -4.48 -11.42
CA VAL A 20 12.04 -4.23 -10.97
C VAL A 20 12.11 -2.93 -10.19
N GLN A 21 11.49 -1.89 -10.72
CA GLN A 21 11.45 -0.59 -10.08
C GLN A 21 10.38 -0.63 -8.99
N SER A 22 10.72 -0.11 -7.80
CA SER A 22 9.76 0.17 -6.73
C SER A 22 8.54 0.90 -7.29
N GLU A 23 7.35 0.35 -7.05
CA GLU A 23 6.11 0.93 -7.55
C GLU A 23 4.93 0.59 -6.62
N ILE A 24 4.13 1.61 -6.28
CA ILE A 24 2.83 1.44 -5.67
C ILE A 24 1.76 1.81 -6.70
N LYS A 25 0.82 0.90 -6.95
CA LYS A 25 -0.33 1.13 -7.83
C LYS A 25 -1.61 1.21 -7.02
N LEU A 26 -2.41 2.23 -7.31
CA LEU A 26 -3.72 2.44 -6.70
C LEU A 26 -4.78 2.54 -7.80
N THR A 27 -5.95 1.93 -7.57
CA THR A 27 -7.18 2.27 -8.27
C THR A 27 -8.19 2.83 -7.27
N THR A 28 -9.08 3.69 -7.71
CA THR A 28 -10.10 4.32 -6.85
C THR A 28 -11.49 4.19 -7.43
N SER A 29 -12.52 4.43 -6.63
CA SER A 29 -13.90 4.59 -7.09
C SER A 29 -14.25 6.03 -7.47
N LEU A 30 -13.29 6.95 -7.40
CA LEU A 30 -13.47 8.35 -7.77
C LEU A 30 -13.68 8.49 -9.28
N GLU A 31 -14.48 9.48 -9.67
CA GLU A 31 -14.60 9.85 -11.08
C GLU A 31 -13.30 10.46 -11.60
N LEU A 32 -12.99 10.23 -12.89
CA LEU A 32 -11.85 10.87 -13.54
C LEU A 32 -11.99 12.39 -13.48
N GLY A 33 -10.88 13.05 -13.14
CA GLY A 33 -10.87 14.50 -12.88
C GLY A 33 -11.04 14.85 -11.40
N SER A 34 -11.25 13.89 -10.52
CA SER A 34 -11.30 14.13 -9.08
C SER A 34 -9.90 14.28 -8.49
N ASP A 35 -9.83 15.07 -7.43
CA ASP A 35 -8.59 15.20 -6.65
C ASP A 35 -8.38 13.98 -5.76
N PHE A 36 -7.15 13.52 -5.70
CA PHE A 36 -6.70 12.43 -4.86
C PHE A 36 -5.52 12.88 -3.99
N THR A 37 -5.51 12.40 -2.74
CA THR A 37 -4.50 12.77 -1.75
C THR A 37 -3.95 11.53 -1.08
N PHE A 38 -2.62 11.48 -0.88
CA PHE A 38 -1.96 10.48 -0.07
C PHE A 38 -0.78 11.09 0.70
N TYR A 39 -0.28 10.36 1.71
CA TYR A 39 0.79 10.82 2.60
C TYR A 39 1.98 9.87 2.54
N PRO A 40 2.98 10.16 1.71
CA PRO A 40 4.17 9.34 1.56
C PRO A 40 5.26 9.77 2.52
N LYS A 41 6.09 8.82 2.96
CA LYS A 41 7.43 9.09 3.50
C LYS A 41 8.46 8.35 2.65
N PRO A 42 9.05 9.01 1.67
CA PRO A 42 10.06 8.39 0.82
C PRO A 42 11.33 8.04 1.59
N VAL A 43 12.05 7.03 1.11
CA VAL A 43 13.37 6.63 1.64
C VAL A 43 14.43 7.67 1.31
N ALA A 44 14.30 8.31 0.15
CA ALA A 44 15.24 9.33 -0.31
C ALA A 44 15.21 10.58 0.59
N SER A 45 16.37 11.02 1.04
CA SER A 45 16.51 12.17 1.94
C SER A 45 16.16 13.53 1.30
N ASP A 46 16.07 13.60 -0.02
CA ASP A 46 15.63 14.77 -0.76
C ASP A 46 14.09 14.90 -0.82
N GLY A 47 13.38 13.91 -0.28
CA GLY A 47 11.93 13.91 -0.18
C GLY A 47 11.20 13.78 -1.52
N LYS A 48 11.85 13.32 -2.58
CA LYS A 48 11.25 13.22 -3.89
C LYS A 48 10.27 12.06 -4.01
N VAL A 49 9.11 12.38 -4.57
CA VAL A 49 8.03 11.42 -4.89
C VAL A 49 7.64 11.63 -6.36
N ILE A 50 7.72 10.56 -7.14
CA ILE A 50 7.36 10.56 -8.56
C ILE A 50 6.01 9.88 -8.74
N VAL A 51 5.05 10.59 -9.32
CA VAL A 51 3.67 10.11 -9.49
C VAL A 51 3.23 10.25 -10.94
N ASP A 52 2.59 9.20 -11.44
CA ASP A 52 1.77 9.20 -12.64
C ASP A 52 0.30 9.10 -12.22
N TRP A 53 -0.47 10.13 -12.55
CA TRP A 53 -1.89 10.24 -12.19
C TRP A 53 -2.82 9.47 -13.14
N GLY A 54 -2.24 8.66 -14.05
CA GLY A 54 -2.97 7.78 -14.95
C GLY A 54 -2.90 8.19 -16.43
N ASP A 55 -2.11 9.20 -16.80
CA ASP A 55 -1.89 9.62 -18.19
C ASP A 55 -0.53 9.16 -18.77
N GLY A 56 0.24 8.41 -18.01
CA GLY A 56 1.60 7.98 -18.36
C GLY A 56 2.66 9.07 -18.12
N THR A 57 2.27 10.26 -17.62
CA THR A 57 3.19 11.37 -17.38
C THR A 57 3.68 11.37 -15.95
N LYS A 58 4.98 11.20 -15.74
CA LYS A 58 5.59 11.23 -14.42
C LYS A 58 5.80 12.68 -13.97
N LYS A 59 5.21 13.03 -12.82
CA LYS A 59 5.38 14.32 -12.15
C LYS A 59 6.18 14.14 -10.85
N GLU A 60 7.10 15.04 -10.58
CA GLU A 60 7.90 15.06 -9.35
C GLU A 60 7.27 15.99 -8.31
N TYR A 61 7.19 15.49 -7.09
CA TYR A 61 6.76 16.21 -5.88
C TYR A 61 7.89 16.15 -4.86
N THR A 62 7.93 17.11 -3.94
CA THR A 62 8.89 17.09 -2.83
C THR A 62 8.12 17.18 -1.51
N VAL A 63 8.37 16.21 -0.63
CA VAL A 63 7.85 16.19 0.74
C VAL A 63 9.03 16.27 1.70
N ASP A 64 8.88 16.99 2.82
CA ASP A 64 9.99 17.22 3.78
C ASP A 64 10.21 16.07 4.77
N GLY A 65 9.62 14.91 4.51
CA GLY A 65 9.73 13.72 5.36
C GLY A 65 8.94 13.78 6.66
N MET A 66 8.17 14.85 6.90
CA MET A 66 7.25 14.91 8.03
C MET A 66 5.98 14.10 7.75
N TRP A 67 5.39 13.50 8.78
CA TRP A 67 4.22 12.63 8.71
C TRP A 67 2.94 13.26 8.13
N ASN A 68 2.89 14.59 8.03
CA ASN A 68 1.70 15.35 7.64
C ASN A 68 1.84 16.02 6.26
N LYS A 69 2.85 15.66 5.48
CA LYS A 69 3.00 16.18 4.12
C LYS A 69 2.32 15.27 3.12
N SER A 70 1.30 15.81 2.49
CA SER A 70 0.55 15.12 1.44
C SER A 70 1.11 15.41 0.05
N VAL A 71 0.90 14.46 -0.83
CA VAL A 71 0.95 14.66 -2.28
C VAL A 71 -0.49 14.71 -2.78
N ASN A 72 -0.83 15.77 -3.50
CA ASN A 72 -2.16 15.99 -4.04
C ASN A 72 -2.07 16.12 -5.57
N GLY A 73 -3.03 15.55 -6.26
CA GLY A 73 -3.14 15.68 -7.71
C GLY A 73 -4.49 15.19 -8.21
N THR A 74 -4.77 15.49 -9.47
CA THR A 74 -6.01 15.10 -10.12
C THR A 74 -5.82 13.76 -10.83
N GLN A 75 -6.64 12.77 -10.49
CA GLN A 75 -6.66 11.48 -11.18
C GLN A 75 -7.21 11.67 -12.60
N VAL A 76 -6.42 11.28 -13.59
CA VAL A 76 -6.78 11.43 -15.01
C VAL A 76 -6.89 10.09 -15.76
N GLY A 77 -6.58 8.98 -15.10
CA GLY A 77 -6.76 7.63 -15.61
C GLY A 77 -7.11 6.63 -14.51
N ASP A 78 -7.33 5.38 -14.87
CA ASP A 78 -7.84 4.34 -13.96
C ASP A 78 -6.84 3.92 -12.88
N THR A 79 -5.55 4.20 -13.09
CA THR A 79 -4.48 3.76 -12.17
C THR A 79 -3.54 4.90 -11.84
N ILE A 80 -3.39 5.21 -10.56
CA ILE A 80 -2.36 6.10 -10.04
C ILE A 80 -1.14 5.24 -9.74
N ARG A 81 0.06 5.70 -10.16
CA ARG A 81 1.32 4.99 -9.96
C ARG A 81 2.33 5.87 -9.25
N ILE A 82 2.96 5.32 -8.23
CA ILE A 82 4.00 6.00 -7.45
C ILE A 82 5.30 5.19 -7.60
N PHE A 83 6.39 5.83 -8.03
CA PHE A 83 7.64 5.20 -8.45
C PHE A 83 8.82 5.49 -7.51
N SER A 84 8.58 5.99 -6.32
CA SER A 84 9.62 6.27 -5.33
C SER A 84 9.59 5.25 -4.22
N PRO A 85 10.74 4.69 -3.78
CA PRO A 85 10.78 3.80 -2.63
C PRO A 85 10.25 4.50 -1.38
N MET A 86 9.36 3.83 -0.64
CA MET A 86 8.67 4.37 0.52
C MET A 86 9.12 3.68 1.81
N GLN A 87 9.28 4.46 2.88
CA GLN A 87 9.40 3.96 4.24
C GLN A 87 8.02 3.77 4.88
N THR A 88 7.11 4.74 4.66
CA THR A 88 5.71 4.64 5.06
C THR A 88 4.81 5.17 3.96
N PHE A 89 3.63 4.59 3.85
CA PHE A 89 2.64 5.00 2.86
C PHE A 89 1.25 4.99 3.48
N ASP A 90 0.54 6.12 3.36
CA ASP A 90 -0.82 6.28 3.86
C ASP A 90 -1.72 6.77 2.72
N CYS A 91 -2.70 5.95 2.34
CA CYS A 91 -3.77 6.25 1.40
C CYS A 91 -5.14 6.02 2.04
N SER A 92 -5.26 6.22 3.34
CA SER A 92 -6.51 6.00 4.08
C SER A 92 -7.57 7.05 3.74
N ASP A 93 -8.85 6.63 3.85
CA ASP A 93 -10.02 7.49 3.62
C ASP A 93 -9.99 8.21 2.25
N ALA A 94 -9.60 7.49 1.19
CA ALA A 94 -9.29 8.03 -0.13
C ALA A 94 -10.00 7.31 -1.28
N HIS A 95 -11.08 6.55 -0.99
CA HIS A 95 -11.86 5.81 -1.99
C HIS A 95 -11.04 4.81 -2.81
N VAL A 96 -9.98 4.25 -2.24
CA VAL A 96 -9.12 3.25 -2.90
C VAL A 96 -9.85 1.92 -3.03
N THR A 97 -9.86 1.35 -4.23
CA THR A 97 -10.47 0.04 -4.53
C THR A 97 -9.44 -1.07 -4.72
N SER A 98 -8.17 -0.71 -4.97
CA SER A 98 -7.07 -1.66 -5.10
C SER A 98 -5.75 -1.01 -4.68
N VAL A 99 -4.90 -1.80 -4.00
CA VAL A 99 -3.51 -1.47 -3.70
C VAL A 99 -2.64 -2.62 -4.18
N THR A 100 -1.63 -2.32 -5.01
CA THR A 100 -0.61 -3.29 -5.42
C THR A 100 0.77 -2.71 -5.15
N ILE A 101 1.57 -3.41 -4.37
CA ILE A 101 2.92 -3.01 -3.99
C ILE A 101 3.94 -3.90 -4.71
N ILE A 102 4.86 -3.28 -5.45
CA ILE A 102 5.88 -3.95 -6.25
C ILE A 102 7.25 -3.48 -5.77
N ASP A 103 8.06 -4.41 -5.26
CA ASP A 103 9.46 -4.20 -4.86
C ASP A 103 9.67 -2.98 -3.95
N GLU A 104 8.95 -2.96 -2.81
CA GLU A 104 9.06 -1.94 -1.76
C GLU A 104 9.74 -2.52 -0.50
N PRO A 105 11.05 -2.87 -0.57
CA PRO A 105 11.73 -3.54 0.54
C PRO A 105 11.90 -2.66 1.79
N ASP A 106 11.80 -1.35 1.65
CA ASP A 106 11.94 -0.39 2.75
C ASP A 106 10.61 -0.01 3.40
N LEU A 107 9.47 -0.47 2.83
CA LEU A 107 8.15 -0.16 3.37
C LEU A 107 7.91 -0.93 4.67
N THR A 108 7.78 -0.19 5.77
CA THR A 108 7.55 -0.73 7.12
C THR A 108 6.15 -0.46 7.64
N LEU A 109 5.47 0.58 7.13
CA LEU A 109 4.11 0.93 7.53
C LEU A 109 3.24 1.22 6.31
N LEU A 110 2.08 0.55 6.26
CA LEU A 110 1.02 0.80 5.29
C LEU A 110 -0.29 1.09 6.01
N ASP A 111 -0.82 2.31 5.79
CA ASP A 111 -2.15 2.72 6.18
C ASP A 111 -3.05 2.79 4.93
N CYS A 112 -4.05 1.94 4.88
CA CYS A 112 -5.05 1.90 3.82
C CYS A 112 -6.47 1.67 4.36
N TYR A 113 -6.71 2.14 5.58
CA TYR A 113 -8.00 1.99 6.28
C TYR A 113 -9.10 2.90 5.69
N LYS A 114 -10.37 2.57 5.97
CA LYS A 114 -11.54 3.33 5.49
C LYS A 114 -11.54 3.54 3.98
N ASN A 115 -11.34 2.45 3.25
CA ASN A 115 -11.36 2.45 1.80
C ASN A 115 -12.39 1.42 1.29
N GLU A 116 -12.44 1.24 -0.01
CA GLU A 116 -13.33 0.34 -0.70
C GLU A 116 -12.57 -0.82 -1.36
N ILE A 117 -11.43 -1.22 -0.75
CA ILE A 117 -10.58 -2.28 -1.30
C ILE A 117 -11.39 -3.56 -1.44
N GLU A 118 -11.42 -4.09 -2.67
CA GLU A 118 -12.29 -5.21 -3.01
C GLU A 118 -11.59 -6.55 -2.80
N ARG A 119 -12.32 -7.52 -2.23
CA ARG A 119 -12.01 -8.96 -2.13
C ARG A 119 -10.54 -9.29 -1.85
N THR A 120 -9.72 -9.40 -2.89
CA THR A 120 -8.29 -9.78 -2.88
C THR A 120 -7.39 -8.67 -3.42
N ASN A 121 -7.92 -7.45 -3.60
CA ASN A 121 -7.23 -6.34 -4.27
C ASN A 121 -6.27 -5.56 -3.34
N LEU A 122 -5.85 -6.17 -2.24
CA LEU A 122 -4.74 -5.72 -1.41
C LEU A 122 -3.55 -6.67 -1.63
N ASP A 123 -2.74 -6.37 -2.64
CA ASP A 123 -1.51 -7.11 -2.93
C ASP A 123 -0.30 -6.36 -2.35
N ILE A 124 0.18 -6.87 -1.24
CA ILE A 124 1.34 -6.33 -0.50
C ILE A 124 2.57 -7.23 -0.62
N SER A 125 2.56 -8.17 -1.58
CA SER A 125 3.63 -9.17 -1.73
C SER A 125 5.02 -8.56 -2.00
N GLY A 126 5.08 -7.32 -2.49
CA GLY A 126 6.33 -6.56 -2.68
C GLY A 126 6.86 -5.88 -1.43
N ALA A 127 6.13 -5.89 -0.29
CA ALA A 127 6.52 -5.21 0.95
C ALA A 127 6.92 -6.20 2.05
N LEU A 128 7.94 -7.02 1.82
CA LEU A 128 8.32 -8.13 2.70
C LEU A 128 8.84 -7.70 4.08
N ASN A 129 9.21 -6.44 4.25
CA ASN A 129 9.67 -5.88 5.51
C ASN A 129 8.59 -5.09 6.27
N LEU A 130 7.32 -5.22 5.84
CA LEU A 130 6.20 -4.54 6.49
C LEU A 130 6.09 -4.98 7.96
N GLU A 131 6.05 -4.00 8.87
CA GLU A 131 5.94 -4.16 10.32
C GLU A 131 4.54 -3.81 10.83
N THR A 132 3.89 -2.84 10.17
CA THR A 132 2.55 -2.38 10.52
C THR A 132 1.66 -2.34 9.27
N LEU A 133 0.52 -3.02 9.35
CA LEU A 133 -0.55 -2.94 8.37
C LEU A 133 -1.84 -2.50 9.05
N ASN A 134 -2.40 -1.39 8.58
CA ASN A 134 -3.68 -0.90 9.02
C ASN A 134 -4.65 -0.84 7.84
N CYS A 135 -5.55 -1.80 7.76
CA CYS A 135 -6.54 -1.95 6.68
C CYS A 135 -7.98 -2.04 7.21
N TYR A 136 -8.23 -1.50 8.43
CA TYR A 136 -9.56 -1.54 9.02
C TYR A 136 -10.61 -0.78 8.18
N ASN A 137 -11.87 -1.14 8.34
CA ASN A 137 -12.97 -0.53 7.58
C ASN A 137 -12.77 -0.53 6.07
N ASN A 138 -12.43 -1.72 5.54
CA ASN A 138 -12.53 -2.05 4.13
C ASN A 138 -13.62 -3.12 3.99
N PRO A 139 -14.90 -2.74 3.86
CA PRO A 139 -16.05 -3.67 3.97
C PRO A 139 -16.09 -4.74 2.89
N LYS A 140 -15.45 -4.48 1.75
CA LYS A 140 -15.40 -5.39 0.60
C LYS A 140 -14.15 -6.27 0.58
N LEU A 141 -13.16 -6.01 1.45
CA LEU A 141 -11.93 -6.81 1.55
C LEU A 141 -12.23 -8.10 2.32
N LEU A 142 -12.14 -9.23 1.64
CA LEU A 142 -12.52 -10.53 2.21
C LEU A 142 -11.34 -11.44 2.53
N TYR A 143 -10.20 -11.20 1.90
CA TYR A 143 -9.04 -12.08 1.98
C TYR A 143 -7.75 -11.29 2.15
N LEU A 144 -6.90 -11.76 3.07
CA LEU A 144 -5.60 -11.14 3.33
C LEU A 144 -4.53 -12.24 3.43
N ASN A 145 -3.53 -12.18 2.55
CA ASN A 145 -2.41 -13.11 2.57
C ASN A 145 -1.16 -12.44 3.17
N LEU A 146 -0.82 -12.84 4.38
CA LEU A 146 0.35 -12.35 5.13
C LEU A 146 1.44 -13.41 5.24
N SER A 147 1.34 -14.54 4.52
CA SER A 147 2.25 -15.69 4.69
C SER A 147 3.73 -15.36 4.51
N ALA A 148 4.06 -14.34 3.70
CA ALA A 148 5.42 -13.87 3.47
C ALA A 148 5.90 -12.79 4.45
N HIS A 149 4.99 -12.17 5.24
CA HIS A 149 5.28 -10.99 6.05
C HIS A 149 5.76 -11.33 7.47
N LYS A 150 6.94 -11.93 7.57
CA LYS A 150 7.51 -12.42 8.84
C LYS A 150 7.89 -11.33 9.84
N LYS A 151 8.01 -10.07 9.39
CA LYS A 151 8.32 -8.91 10.23
C LYS A 151 7.08 -8.17 10.71
N LEU A 152 5.89 -8.57 10.26
CA LEU A 152 4.66 -7.89 10.68
C LEU A 152 4.44 -8.10 12.17
N THR A 153 4.35 -7.01 12.92
CA THR A 153 4.11 -6.99 14.37
C THR A 153 2.75 -6.41 14.73
N THR A 154 2.21 -5.54 13.88
CA THR A 154 0.94 -4.87 14.12
C THR A 154 0.02 -5.05 12.92
N LEU A 155 -1.18 -5.58 13.17
CA LEU A 155 -2.24 -5.70 12.17
C LEU A 155 -3.53 -5.14 12.74
N ASP A 156 -4.09 -4.11 12.10
CA ASP A 156 -5.46 -3.66 12.35
C ASP A 156 -6.31 -3.92 11.10
N CYS A 157 -7.19 -4.89 11.19
CA CYS A 157 -8.11 -5.27 10.11
C CYS A 157 -9.57 -5.34 10.60
N ARG A 158 -9.90 -4.58 11.65
CA ARG A 158 -11.26 -4.49 12.19
C ARG A 158 -12.24 -4.01 11.14
N HIS A 159 -13.48 -4.41 11.28
CA HIS A 159 -14.58 -3.86 10.53
C HIS A 159 -15.67 -3.37 11.49
N ASP A 160 -16.01 -2.09 11.40
CA ASP A 160 -17.08 -1.49 12.20
C ASP A 160 -18.39 -1.52 11.41
N LYS A 161 -19.26 -2.46 11.78
CA LYS A 161 -20.60 -2.61 11.19
C LYS A 161 -21.61 -1.56 11.67
N SER A 162 -21.25 -0.75 12.67
CA SER A 162 -22.22 0.14 13.31
C SER A 162 -22.69 1.29 12.42
N ASN A 163 -22.08 1.50 11.27
CA ASN A 163 -22.29 2.68 10.46
C ASN A 163 -22.58 2.42 8.97
N THR A 164 -22.82 1.17 8.54
CA THR A 164 -23.06 0.88 7.13
C THR A 164 -24.49 0.40 6.88
N SER A 165 -25.26 1.22 6.16
CA SER A 165 -26.46 0.80 5.45
C SER A 165 -26.13 0.28 4.04
N ASP A 166 -24.83 0.03 3.75
CA ASP A 166 -24.38 -0.44 2.44
C ASP A 166 -24.73 -1.91 2.27
N PRO A 167 -25.61 -2.26 1.29
CA PRO A 167 -25.98 -3.64 1.01
C PRO A 167 -24.81 -4.50 0.52
N ASP A 168 -23.71 -3.86 0.06
CA ASP A 168 -22.49 -4.53 -0.39
C ASP A 168 -21.45 -4.73 0.74
N ASP A 169 -21.75 -4.27 1.95
CA ASP A 169 -20.94 -4.57 3.12
C ASP A 169 -20.96 -6.08 3.42
N LYS A 170 -19.87 -6.75 3.11
CA LYS A 170 -19.69 -8.20 3.34
C LYS A 170 -19.18 -8.50 4.76
N GLY A 171 -19.01 -7.49 5.60
CA GLY A 171 -18.57 -7.67 6.98
C GLY A 171 -17.06 -7.76 7.16
N GLY A 172 -16.29 -7.32 6.17
CA GLY A 172 -14.83 -7.29 6.24
C GLY A 172 -14.17 -8.66 6.02
N ILE A 173 -12.91 -8.77 6.45
CA ILE A 173 -12.05 -9.92 6.17
C ILE A 173 -12.61 -11.22 6.78
N THR A 174 -12.78 -12.24 5.95
CA THR A 174 -13.23 -13.58 6.33
C THR A 174 -12.09 -14.60 6.39
N THR A 175 -10.99 -14.33 5.69
CA THR A 175 -9.84 -15.23 5.62
C THR A 175 -8.53 -14.47 5.71
N ILE A 176 -7.67 -14.88 6.65
CA ILE A 176 -6.30 -14.39 6.78
C ILE A 176 -5.36 -15.58 6.73
N ILE A 177 -4.36 -15.53 5.85
CA ILE A 177 -3.25 -16.50 5.85
C ILE A 177 -2.07 -15.84 6.56
N LEU A 178 -1.61 -16.47 7.63
CA LEU A 178 -0.50 -16.02 8.45
C LEU A 178 0.83 -16.71 8.07
N PRO A 179 1.99 -16.13 8.43
CA PRO A 179 3.27 -16.80 8.30
C PRO A 179 3.30 -18.13 9.08
N SER A 180 3.90 -19.16 8.50
CA SER A 180 3.86 -20.51 9.03
C SER A 180 4.70 -20.77 10.27
N GLU A 181 5.65 -19.89 10.65
CA GLU A 181 6.43 -19.92 11.92
C GLU A 181 7.16 -18.58 12.17
N GLY A 182 7.34 -18.23 13.45
CA GLY A 182 8.35 -17.28 13.92
C GLY A 182 8.00 -15.80 13.96
N SER A 183 6.79 -15.39 13.62
CA SER A 183 6.35 -14.00 13.81
C SER A 183 5.52 -13.86 15.08
N ALA A 184 5.99 -13.05 16.04
CA ALA A 184 5.17 -12.59 17.16
C ALA A 184 4.27 -11.44 16.67
N VAL A 185 3.21 -11.75 15.93
CA VAL A 185 2.25 -10.74 15.50
C VAL A 185 1.32 -10.42 16.65
N SER A 186 1.35 -9.19 17.13
CA SER A 186 0.36 -8.68 18.08
C SER A 186 -0.89 -8.29 17.30
N TYR A 187 -1.90 -9.15 17.36
CA TYR A 187 -3.19 -8.85 16.75
C TYR A 187 -3.98 -7.94 17.67
N THR A 188 -4.05 -6.66 17.40
CA THR A 188 -5.05 -5.79 18.01
C THR A 188 -6.36 -5.96 17.22
N HIS A 189 -7.28 -6.77 17.80
CA HIS A 189 -8.65 -6.97 17.36
C HIS A 189 -8.89 -7.77 16.05
N LEU A 190 -8.67 -9.08 16.10
CA LEU A 190 -9.35 -10.02 15.23
C LEU A 190 -10.76 -10.29 15.80
N THR A 191 -11.75 -9.52 15.41
CA THR A 191 -13.13 -9.99 15.45
C THR A 191 -13.38 -10.74 14.15
N LEU A 192 -12.97 -12.02 14.10
CA LEU A 192 -13.49 -12.92 13.08
C LEU A 192 -15.01 -13.00 13.24
N PRO A 193 -15.82 -12.92 12.18
CA PRO A 193 -17.24 -13.16 12.29
C PRO A 193 -17.44 -14.53 12.91
N THR A 194 -18.17 -14.59 14.00
CA THR A 194 -18.58 -15.86 14.62
C THR A 194 -19.41 -16.60 13.57
N ILE A 195 -18.88 -17.71 13.07
CA ILE A 195 -19.69 -18.62 12.24
C ILE A 195 -20.76 -19.18 13.15
N ALA A 196 -22.01 -18.77 12.91
CA ALA A 196 -23.16 -19.32 13.57
C ALA A 196 -23.54 -20.65 12.93
#